data_897bc8a4495113c6a70cef9507942952
#
_entry.id   897bc8a4495113c6a70cef9507942952
#
_cell.length_a   1.000
_cell.length_b   1.000
_cell.length_c   1.000
_cell.angle_alpha   90.00
_cell.angle_beta   90.00
_cell.angle_gamma   90.00
#
_symmetry.space_group_name_H-M   'P 1'
#
loop_
_entity.id
_entity.type
_entity.pdbx_description
1 polymer ?
#
loop_
_entity_poly.entity_id
_entity_poly.type
_entity_poly.pdbx_seq_one_letter_code
_entity_poly.pdbx_strand_id
1 'polypeptide(L)'
;LLRLCGGGQDPELGKSLVELGMVHDVQVDDGVVRFTLALDGVRDVQVDLQEMTSEEKERIWPKKGQQKREPGAAEHLNNIGRVLAVMSGKGGVGKSSVAAMLAVALRQQGKRVGVLDADITGPSIPKMFGLSETPPMGPVGILPAETKSGIEVMSINLLLPSEDEAVIWRGPLIGGAIRQFWGDVVWGDLDVLVVDLPPGTSDASLTVMQSIPLNGVVLVTSPQDLAGMVVRKAAKMAWQMKVSIVGLVENMSYTICPKCGERIEVFGPSQAVHTANLLGVPLLGQIPLDPDLARQCDAGEIEDYTTDVFEPIAQKIADRASVRPGTPIF
;
A
#
# COMPACT_ATOMS: atom_id res chain seq x y z
N LEU A 1 -15.66 -22.44 8.62
CA LEU A 1 -15.98 -23.62 9.46
C LEU A 1 -17.14 -23.36 10.40
N LEU A 2 -17.18 -22.27 11.18
CA LEU A 2 -18.32 -21.92 12.05
C LEU A 2 -19.65 -21.78 11.30
N ARG A 3 -19.65 -21.53 10.00
CA ARG A 3 -20.87 -21.53 9.15
C ARG A 3 -21.25 -22.93 8.64
N LEU A 4 -20.35 -23.90 8.67
CA LEU A 4 -20.63 -25.28 8.27
C LEU A 4 -21.53 -26.01 9.28
N CYS A 5 -21.48 -25.63 10.56
CA CYS A 5 -22.34 -26.14 11.60
C CYS A 5 -23.71 -25.43 11.67
N GLY A 6 -23.94 -24.40 10.82
CA GLY A 6 -25.17 -23.59 10.84
C GLY A 6 -26.42 -24.28 10.28
N GLY A 7 -26.33 -25.54 9.82
CA GLY A 7 -27.50 -26.30 9.37
C GLY A 7 -28.24 -27.05 10.46
N GLY A 8 -27.61 -27.26 11.61
CA GLY A 8 -28.28 -27.86 12.79
C GLY A 8 -28.89 -26.75 13.64
N GLN A 9 -30.21 -26.59 13.59
CA GLN A 9 -30.94 -25.73 14.52
C GLN A 9 -31.40 -26.54 15.71
N ASP A 10 -31.24 -25.97 16.88
CA ASP A 10 -31.87 -26.54 18.08
C ASP A 10 -33.38 -26.50 17.88
N PRO A 11 -34.08 -27.67 18.00
CA PRO A 11 -35.50 -27.76 17.71
C PRO A 11 -36.39 -26.98 18.69
N GLU A 12 -35.90 -26.64 19.88
CA GLU A 12 -36.66 -25.88 20.89
C GLU A 12 -36.36 -24.37 20.78
N LEU A 13 -35.14 -23.97 20.45
CA LEU A 13 -34.70 -22.57 20.44
C LEU A 13 -34.67 -21.97 19.04
N GLY A 14 -34.74 -22.76 17.98
CA GLY A 14 -34.71 -22.30 16.59
C GLY A 14 -33.43 -21.59 16.17
N LYS A 15 -32.34 -21.71 16.95
CA LYS A 15 -31.03 -21.12 16.70
C LYS A 15 -30.02 -22.19 16.33
N SER A 16 -28.97 -21.81 15.59
CA SER A 16 -27.90 -22.75 15.24
C SER A 16 -27.06 -23.11 16.48
N LEU A 17 -26.52 -24.34 16.52
CA LEU A 17 -25.66 -24.82 17.61
C LEU A 17 -24.42 -23.93 17.83
N VAL A 18 -23.98 -23.24 16.77
CA VAL A 18 -22.88 -22.29 16.83
C VAL A 18 -23.27 -20.98 17.50
N GLU A 19 -24.48 -20.45 17.17
CA GLU A 19 -25.04 -19.25 17.81
C GLU A 19 -25.32 -19.45 19.29
N LEU A 20 -25.65 -20.69 19.69
CA LEU A 20 -25.84 -21.07 21.07
C LEU A 20 -24.54 -21.34 21.83
N GLY A 21 -23.38 -21.25 21.16
CA GLY A 21 -22.08 -21.50 21.77
C GLY A 21 -21.81 -22.97 22.10
N MET A 22 -22.62 -23.91 21.58
CA MET A 22 -22.50 -25.34 21.81
C MET A 22 -21.34 -25.98 21.03
N VAL A 23 -20.84 -25.31 20.00
CA VAL A 23 -19.67 -25.73 19.22
C VAL A 23 -18.50 -24.81 19.54
N HIS A 24 -17.42 -25.35 20.12
CA HIS A 24 -16.22 -24.59 20.47
C HIS A 24 -14.95 -25.42 20.22
N ASP A 25 -13.76 -24.83 20.44
CA ASP A 25 -12.44 -25.44 20.25
C ASP A 25 -12.20 -26.02 18.86
N VAL A 26 -12.70 -25.35 17.82
CA VAL A 26 -12.56 -25.84 16.44
C VAL A 26 -11.12 -25.69 15.97
N GLN A 27 -10.47 -26.81 15.66
CA GLN A 27 -9.13 -26.90 15.12
C GLN A 27 -9.17 -27.59 13.76
N VAL A 28 -8.33 -27.11 12.83
CA VAL A 28 -8.16 -27.74 11.51
C VAL A 28 -6.68 -28.00 11.30
N ASP A 29 -6.32 -29.26 11.16
CA ASP A 29 -4.96 -29.71 10.96
C ASP A 29 -4.93 -30.78 9.89
N ASP A 30 -4.14 -30.57 8.85
CA ASP A 30 -3.94 -31.49 7.70
C ASP A 30 -5.23 -32.14 7.16
N GLY A 31 -6.28 -31.30 6.97
CA GLY A 31 -7.57 -31.77 6.48
C GLY A 31 -8.48 -32.45 7.54
N VAL A 32 -8.00 -32.58 8.77
CA VAL A 32 -8.77 -33.12 9.89
C VAL A 32 -9.37 -31.97 10.70
N VAL A 33 -10.69 -31.98 10.90
CA VAL A 33 -11.40 -31.01 11.72
C VAL A 33 -11.72 -31.63 13.08
N ARG A 34 -11.26 -30.99 14.16
CA ARG A 34 -11.63 -31.34 15.53
C ARG A 34 -12.40 -30.19 16.13
N PHE A 35 -13.45 -30.50 16.84
CA PHE A 35 -14.24 -29.51 17.57
C PHE A 35 -14.88 -30.15 18.79
N THR A 36 -15.23 -29.36 19.78
CA THR A 36 -15.99 -29.78 20.95
C THR A 36 -17.46 -29.41 20.74
N LEU A 37 -18.34 -30.37 20.90
CA LEU A 37 -19.78 -30.18 20.88
C LEU A 37 -20.32 -30.44 22.30
N ALA A 38 -20.79 -29.37 22.96
CA ALA A 38 -21.37 -29.44 24.30
C ALA A 38 -22.89 -29.62 24.20
N LEU A 39 -23.37 -30.79 24.57
CA LEU A 39 -24.82 -31.14 24.57
C LEU A 39 -25.19 -31.75 25.92
N ASP A 40 -26.35 -31.37 26.45
CA ASP A 40 -26.91 -31.97 27.67
C ASP A 40 -27.90 -33.09 27.31
N GLY A 41 -27.85 -34.20 28.05
CA GLY A 41 -28.80 -35.32 27.91
C GLY A 41 -28.66 -36.19 26.66
N VAL A 42 -27.65 -35.94 25.80
CA VAL A 42 -27.40 -36.71 24.56
C VAL A 42 -26.54 -37.95 24.85
N ARG A 43 -27.00 -39.14 24.38
CA ARG A 43 -26.29 -40.42 24.56
C ARG A 43 -25.38 -40.80 23.40
N ASP A 44 -25.69 -40.29 22.21
CA ASP A 44 -24.94 -40.59 20.98
C ASP A 44 -25.05 -39.40 20.00
N VAL A 45 -24.00 -39.15 19.22
CA VAL A 45 -23.96 -38.10 18.19
C VAL A 45 -23.54 -38.74 16.88
N GLN A 46 -24.39 -38.69 15.89
CA GLN A 46 -24.10 -39.16 14.54
C GLN A 46 -23.77 -37.98 13.64
N VAL A 47 -22.57 -37.95 13.08
CA VAL A 47 -22.13 -36.89 12.17
C VAL A 47 -22.04 -37.45 10.76
N ASP A 48 -22.83 -36.91 9.84
CA ASP A 48 -22.76 -37.21 8.43
C ASP A 48 -21.94 -36.13 7.70
N LEU A 49 -20.81 -36.53 7.11
CA LEU A 49 -19.91 -35.64 6.37
C LEU A 49 -20.20 -35.77 4.89
N GLN A 50 -20.72 -34.70 4.29
CA GLN A 50 -20.94 -34.60 2.84
C GLN A 50 -20.02 -33.57 2.21
N GLU A 51 -19.57 -33.86 1.00
CA GLU A 51 -18.86 -32.88 0.19
C GLU A 51 -19.82 -31.80 -0.29
N MET A 52 -19.45 -30.56 -0.07
CA MET A 52 -20.26 -29.42 -0.51
C MET A 52 -20.38 -29.39 -2.03
N THR A 53 -21.57 -29.16 -2.50
CA THR A 53 -21.84 -28.91 -3.90
C THR A 53 -21.19 -27.59 -4.37
N SER A 54 -21.02 -27.43 -5.67
CA SER A 54 -20.47 -26.19 -6.24
C SER A 54 -21.33 -24.96 -5.89
N GLU A 55 -22.64 -25.10 -5.81
CA GLU A 55 -23.57 -24.03 -5.44
C GLU A 55 -23.44 -23.64 -3.97
N GLU A 56 -23.27 -24.62 -3.08
CA GLU A 56 -23.05 -24.38 -1.64
C GLU A 56 -21.68 -23.73 -1.41
N LYS A 57 -20.63 -24.18 -2.12
CA LYS A 57 -19.32 -23.53 -2.10
C LYS A 57 -19.42 -22.07 -2.56
N GLU A 58 -20.16 -21.76 -3.62
CA GLU A 58 -20.36 -20.38 -4.10
C GLU A 58 -21.18 -19.52 -3.14
N ARG A 59 -22.12 -20.10 -2.39
CA ARG A 59 -22.92 -19.39 -1.39
C ARG A 59 -22.14 -19.06 -0.12
N ILE A 60 -21.23 -19.94 0.31
CA ILE A 60 -20.42 -19.75 1.52
C ILE A 60 -19.14 -19.00 1.22
N TRP A 61 -18.50 -19.31 0.10
CA TRP A 61 -17.39 -18.57 -0.50
C TRP A 61 -17.84 -18.04 -1.86
N PRO A 62 -18.64 -16.98 -1.90
CA PRO A 62 -18.91 -16.35 -3.17
C PRO A 62 -17.55 -16.10 -3.81
N LYS A 63 -17.36 -16.64 -5.03
CA LYS A 63 -16.18 -16.27 -5.84
C LYS A 63 -16.04 -14.77 -5.62
N LYS A 64 -14.87 -14.29 -5.23
CA LYS A 64 -14.54 -12.86 -5.17
C LYS A 64 -14.68 -12.28 -6.60
N GLY A 65 -15.89 -12.36 -7.12
CA GLY A 65 -16.37 -11.62 -8.24
C GLY A 65 -16.64 -10.27 -7.66
N GLN A 66 -15.80 -9.31 -8.04
CA GLN A 66 -16.08 -7.90 -8.01
C GLN A 66 -17.39 -7.57 -7.27
N GLN A 67 -17.36 -7.51 -5.94
CA GLN A 67 -18.34 -6.68 -5.25
C GLN A 67 -18.24 -5.36 -5.97
N LYS A 68 -19.27 -4.98 -6.72
CA LYS A 68 -19.37 -3.65 -7.28
C LYS A 68 -19.15 -2.73 -6.10
N ARG A 69 -17.97 -2.12 -6.06
CA ARG A 69 -17.60 -1.15 -5.06
C ARG A 69 -18.67 -0.06 -5.12
N GLU A 70 -19.34 0.21 -4.02
CA GLU A 70 -20.13 1.42 -3.92
C GLU A 70 -19.14 2.58 -3.94
N PRO A 71 -19.29 3.55 -4.85
CA PRO A 71 -18.42 4.72 -4.89
C PRO A 71 -18.46 5.44 -3.54
N GLY A 72 -17.32 5.91 -3.06
CA GLY A 72 -17.27 6.76 -1.89
C GLY A 72 -17.97 8.10 -2.13
N ALA A 73 -18.34 8.78 -1.06
CA ALA A 73 -19.13 10.02 -1.14
C ALA A 73 -18.46 11.13 -1.97
N ALA A 74 -17.13 11.22 -1.96
CA ALA A 74 -16.36 12.20 -2.69
C ALA A 74 -15.78 11.70 -4.02
N GLU A 75 -15.88 10.40 -4.32
CA GLU A 75 -15.22 9.79 -5.50
C GLU A 75 -15.65 10.42 -6.83
N HIS A 76 -16.90 10.85 -6.93
CA HIS A 76 -17.44 11.52 -8.12
C HIS A 76 -16.92 12.96 -8.32
N LEU A 77 -16.28 13.54 -7.31
CA LEU A 77 -15.66 14.86 -7.38
C LEU A 77 -14.18 14.78 -7.73
N ASN A 78 -13.60 13.58 -7.68
CA ASN A 78 -12.18 13.35 -7.90
C ASN A 78 -11.90 13.08 -9.38
N ASN A 79 -11.07 13.92 -9.98
CA ASN A 79 -10.56 13.77 -11.33
C ASN A 79 -9.04 13.60 -11.29
N ILE A 80 -8.59 12.38 -11.02
CA ILE A 80 -7.17 12.05 -10.87
C ILE A 80 -6.64 11.50 -12.18
N GLY A 81 -5.76 12.28 -12.83
CA GLY A 81 -5.17 11.91 -14.12
C GLY A 81 -4.35 10.63 -14.04
N ARG A 82 -3.64 10.43 -12.94
CA ARG A 82 -2.78 9.28 -12.73
C ARG A 82 -2.56 8.93 -11.27
N VAL A 83 -2.52 7.63 -10.97
CA VAL A 83 -2.19 7.09 -9.65
C VAL A 83 -0.92 6.26 -9.76
N LEU A 84 0.15 6.72 -9.11
CA LEU A 84 1.48 6.09 -9.11
C LEU A 84 1.80 5.56 -7.72
N ALA A 85 1.98 4.27 -7.59
CA ALA A 85 2.43 3.68 -6.34
C ALA A 85 3.96 3.67 -6.25
N VAL A 86 4.50 3.95 -5.07
CA VAL A 86 5.91 3.76 -4.73
C VAL A 86 6.02 2.53 -3.84
N MET A 87 6.80 1.56 -4.26
CA MET A 87 6.87 0.24 -3.67
C MET A 87 8.32 -0.17 -3.41
N SER A 88 8.57 -0.85 -2.31
CA SER A 88 9.87 -1.45 -2.01
C SER A 88 9.73 -2.90 -1.59
N GLY A 89 10.76 -3.69 -1.83
CA GLY A 89 10.78 -5.10 -1.42
C GLY A 89 11.02 -5.30 0.08
N LYS A 90 11.59 -4.32 0.78
CA LYS A 90 11.85 -4.32 2.24
C LYS A 90 11.72 -2.92 2.82
N GLY A 91 11.60 -2.84 4.15
CA GLY A 91 11.68 -1.58 4.88
C GLY A 91 13.11 -1.01 4.91
N GLY A 92 13.24 0.28 5.21
CA GLY A 92 14.53 0.94 5.41
C GLY A 92 15.30 1.30 4.14
N VAL A 93 14.72 1.20 2.95
CA VAL A 93 15.34 1.66 1.69
C VAL A 93 15.00 3.12 1.34
N GLY A 94 14.29 3.83 2.22
CA GLY A 94 13.87 5.21 1.99
C GLY A 94 12.74 5.37 0.98
N LYS A 95 11.84 4.38 0.89
CA LYS A 95 10.67 4.41 0.00
C LYS A 95 9.86 5.68 0.15
N SER A 96 9.49 6.04 1.39
CA SER A 96 8.64 7.21 1.68
C SER A 96 9.35 8.53 1.35
N SER A 97 10.66 8.65 1.61
CA SER A 97 11.44 9.82 1.19
C SER A 97 11.47 9.96 -0.34
N VAL A 98 11.59 8.84 -1.07
CA VAL A 98 11.50 8.84 -2.55
C VAL A 98 10.09 9.24 -3.01
N ALA A 99 9.03 8.76 -2.35
CA ALA A 99 7.66 9.12 -2.68
C ALA A 99 7.40 10.61 -2.47
N ALA A 100 7.82 11.15 -1.32
CA ALA A 100 7.67 12.57 -0.99
C ALA A 100 8.48 13.46 -1.96
N MET A 101 9.75 13.14 -2.22
CA MET A 101 10.59 13.90 -3.16
C MET A 101 10.10 13.81 -4.61
N LEU A 102 9.52 12.68 -5.01
CA LEU A 102 8.87 12.55 -6.31
C LEU A 102 7.67 13.51 -6.41
N ALA A 103 6.86 13.60 -5.36
CA ALA A 103 5.74 14.53 -5.31
C ALA A 103 6.21 16.00 -5.39
N VAL A 104 7.27 16.35 -4.64
CA VAL A 104 7.90 17.69 -4.69
C VAL A 104 8.40 18.00 -6.10
N ALA A 105 9.14 17.10 -6.73
CA ALA A 105 9.67 17.31 -8.08
C ALA A 105 8.56 17.44 -9.14
N LEU A 106 7.49 16.65 -9.04
CA LEU A 106 6.33 16.79 -9.93
C LEU A 106 5.61 18.12 -9.70
N ARG A 107 5.50 18.57 -8.45
CA ARG A 107 4.91 19.87 -8.10
C ARG A 107 5.74 21.02 -8.67
N GLN A 108 7.06 20.95 -8.58
CA GLN A 108 7.98 21.92 -9.18
C GLN A 108 7.86 21.99 -10.70
N GLN A 109 7.47 20.91 -11.36
CA GLN A 109 7.11 20.88 -12.80
C GLN A 109 5.73 21.46 -13.10
N GLY A 110 5.03 22.05 -12.11
CA GLY A 110 3.72 22.67 -12.26
C GLY A 110 2.54 21.70 -12.25
N LYS A 111 2.74 20.45 -11.85
CA LYS A 111 1.65 19.47 -11.72
C LYS A 111 0.84 19.72 -10.43
N ARG A 112 -0.45 19.41 -10.46
CA ARG A 112 -1.29 19.27 -9.26
C ARG A 112 -1.06 17.87 -8.72
N VAL A 113 -0.52 17.78 -7.51
CA VAL A 113 -0.01 16.54 -6.93
C VAL A 113 -0.68 16.26 -5.59
N GLY A 114 -1.15 15.01 -5.42
CA GLY A 114 -1.54 14.47 -4.13
C GLY A 114 -0.57 13.38 -3.67
N VAL A 115 -0.49 13.17 -2.37
CA VAL A 115 0.24 12.05 -1.74
C VAL A 115 -0.69 11.32 -0.79
N LEU A 116 -0.90 10.04 -1.04
CA LEU A 116 -1.58 9.14 -0.12
C LEU A 116 -0.55 8.27 0.61
N ASP A 117 -0.38 8.49 1.90
CA ASP A 117 0.39 7.61 2.77
C ASP A 117 -0.45 6.38 3.11
N ALA A 118 -0.17 5.28 2.43
CA ALA A 118 -0.85 4.01 2.62
C ALA A 118 -0.05 3.05 3.52
N ASP A 119 1.08 3.48 4.07
CA ASP A 119 1.82 2.74 5.11
C ASP A 119 1.22 3.00 6.48
N ILE A 120 0.05 2.42 6.71
CA ILE A 120 -0.74 2.61 7.94
C ILE A 120 0.02 2.16 9.19
N THR A 121 1.00 1.27 9.05
CA THR A 121 1.77 0.72 10.17
C THR A 121 2.95 1.59 10.58
N GLY A 122 3.43 2.43 9.69
CA GLY A 122 4.56 3.33 9.93
C GLY A 122 4.45 4.59 9.09
N PRO A 123 3.34 5.36 9.24
CA PRO A 123 3.11 6.54 8.42
C PRO A 123 4.18 7.59 8.69
N SER A 124 4.79 8.10 7.63
CA SER A 124 5.91 9.04 7.73
C SER A 124 5.76 10.29 6.84
N ILE A 125 4.87 10.25 5.87
CA ILE A 125 4.68 11.34 4.91
C ILE A 125 4.29 12.67 5.59
N PRO A 126 3.29 12.72 6.52
CA PRO A 126 2.94 13.98 7.17
C PRO A 126 4.12 14.62 7.90
N LYS A 127 4.91 13.81 8.60
CA LYS A 127 6.10 14.29 9.32
C LYS A 127 7.11 14.95 8.39
N MET A 128 7.37 14.37 7.22
CA MET A 128 8.32 14.91 6.25
C MET A 128 7.88 16.26 5.68
N PHE A 129 6.57 16.49 5.58
CA PHE A 129 5.97 17.76 5.12
C PHE A 129 5.61 18.73 6.23
N GLY A 130 5.88 18.40 7.49
CA GLY A 130 5.56 19.25 8.65
C GLY A 130 4.05 19.41 8.90
N LEU A 131 3.26 18.40 8.52
CA LEU A 131 1.81 18.38 8.68
C LEU A 131 1.45 17.65 9.97
N SER A 132 0.70 18.30 10.85
CA SER A 132 0.24 17.73 12.13
C SER A 132 -1.23 18.01 12.43
N GLU A 133 -1.85 18.88 11.64
CA GLU A 133 -3.25 19.23 11.85
C GLU A 133 -4.20 18.17 11.28
N THR A 134 -5.29 17.92 12.00
CA THR A 134 -6.33 17.01 11.53
C THR A 134 -7.01 17.59 10.28
N PRO A 135 -7.09 16.84 9.18
CA PRO A 135 -7.77 17.25 7.97
C PRO A 135 -9.24 17.64 8.22
N PRO A 136 -9.70 18.79 7.74
CA PRO A 136 -11.05 19.26 7.99
C PRO A 136 -12.08 18.41 7.22
N MET A 137 -13.26 18.23 7.85
CA MET A 137 -14.42 17.62 7.19
C MET A 137 -15.15 18.67 6.37
N GLY A 138 -15.20 18.43 5.05
CA GLY A 138 -16.06 19.21 4.15
C GLY A 138 -17.49 18.66 4.08
N PRO A 139 -18.38 19.31 3.31
CA PRO A 139 -19.79 18.91 3.18
C PRO A 139 -19.98 17.51 2.55
N VAL A 140 -19.01 17.05 1.75
CA VAL A 140 -19.10 15.83 0.94
C VAL A 140 -17.98 14.83 1.22
N GLY A 141 -17.02 15.15 2.10
CA GLY A 141 -15.92 14.28 2.44
C GLY A 141 -14.80 14.98 3.19
N ILE A 142 -13.71 14.28 3.41
CA ILE A 142 -12.51 14.78 4.08
C ILE A 142 -11.71 15.62 3.08
N LEU A 143 -11.33 16.83 3.46
CA LEU A 143 -10.40 17.63 2.66
C LEU A 143 -8.97 17.20 3.01
N PRO A 144 -8.09 16.92 2.04
CA PRO A 144 -6.70 16.57 2.33
C PRO A 144 -5.97 17.75 2.98
N ALA A 145 -4.93 17.45 3.77
CA ALA A 145 -4.05 18.49 4.27
C ALA A 145 -3.20 19.03 3.12
N GLU A 146 -2.94 20.34 3.11
CA GLU A 146 -2.18 21.01 2.05
C GLU A 146 -0.81 21.44 2.57
N THR A 147 0.25 21.17 1.81
CA THR A 147 1.61 21.59 2.13
C THR A 147 1.86 23.03 1.70
N LYS A 148 3.03 23.60 2.03
CA LYS A 148 3.45 24.96 1.63
C LYS A 148 3.38 25.18 0.12
N SER A 149 3.75 24.18 -0.68
CA SER A 149 3.73 24.27 -2.15
C SER A 149 2.40 23.90 -2.79
N GLY A 150 1.41 23.49 -2.00
CA GLY A 150 0.10 23.07 -2.47
C GLY A 150 0.07 21.60 -2.93
N ILE A 151 0.84 20.72 -2.28
CA ILE A 151 0.69 19.27 -2.42
C ILE A 151 -0.39 18.82 -1.43
N GLU A 152 -1.36 18.09 -1.92
CA GLU A 152 -2.43 17.53 -1.09
C GLU A 152 -1.98 16.21 -0.43
N VAL A 153 -2.10 16.09 0.88
CA VAL A 153 -1.60 14.94 1.64
C VAL A 153 -2.73 14.32 2.47
N MET A 154 -2.82 13.00 2.40
CA MET A 154 -3.68 12.21 3.27
C MET A 154 -2.94 11.03 3.86
N SER A 155 -3.05 10.87 5.18
CA SER A 155 -2.47 9.77 5.94
C SER A 155 -3.37 9.46 7.13
N ILE A 156 -3.32 8.21 7.58
CA ILE A 156 -4.03 7.81 8.80
C ILE A 156 -3.53 8.59 10.02
N ASN A 157 -2.24 8.93 10.04
CA ASN A 157 -1.63 9.63 11.16
C ASN A 157 -2.26 11.00 11.42
N LEU A 158 -2.76 11.66 10.37
CA LEU A 158 -3.46 12.94 10.50
C LEU A 158 -4.85 12.82 11.13
N LEU A 159 -5.40 11.61 11.21
CA LEU A 159 -6.72 11.34 11.82
C LEU A 159 -6.62 10.79 13.24
N LEU A 160 -5.40 10.50 13.72
CA LEU A 160 -5.17 10.01 15.08
C LEU A 160 -5.07 11.16 16.07
N PRO A 161 -5.51 10.99 17.31
CA PRO A 161 -5.40 12.01 18.36
C PRO A 161 -3.95 12.36 18.72
N SER A 162 -3.00 11.45 18.46
CA SER A 162 -1.56 11.62 18.72
C SER A 162 -0.74 10.86 17.67
N GLU A 163 0.39 11.44 17.26
CA GLU A 163 1.35 10.80 16.33
C GLU A 163 1.92 9.49 16.87
N ASP A 164 2.01 9.34 18.20
CA ASP A 164 2.57 8.18 18.89
C ASP A 164 1.53 7.10 19.18
N GLU A 165 0.27 7.29 18.74
CA GLU A 165 -0.78 6.32 19.01
C GLU A 165 -0.63 5.07 18.15
N ALA A 166 -0.34 3.94 18.81
CA ALA A 166 -0.22 2.64 18.14
C ALA A 166 -1.62 2.04 17.88
N VAL A 167 -2.05 2.05 16.65
CA VAL A 167 -3.29 1.41 16.25
C VAL A 167 -3.02 0.00 15.74
N ILE A 168 -3.69 -0.98 16.34
CA ILE A 168 -3.58 -2.38 15.90
C ILE A 168 -4.44 -2.59 14.66
N TRP A 169 -3.81 -2.51 13.50
CA TRP A 169 -4.46 -2.72 12.21
C TRP A 169 -4.43 -4.17 11.77
N ARG A 170 -5.61 -4.74 11.51
CA ARG A 170 -5.74 -6.05 10.86
C ARG A 170 -6.09 -5.86 9.39
N GLY A 171 -5.68 -6.80 8.53
CA GLY A 171 -5.85 -6.70 7.07
C GLY A 171 -7.19 -6.15 6.57
N PRO A 172 -8.36 -6.62 7.07
CA PRO A 172 -9.66 -6.06 6.65
C PRO A 172 -9.87 -4.59 7.00
N LEU A 173 -9.29 -4.11 8.13
CA LEU A 173 -9.38 -2.71 8.57
C LEU A 173 -8.49 -1.83 7.69
N ILE A 174 -7.28 -2.29 7.35
CA ILE A 174 -6.38 -1.60 6.40
C ILE A 174 -7.10 -1.37 5.07
N GLY A 175 -7.68 -2.42 4.50
CA GLY A 175 -8.41 -2.30 3.25
C GLY A 175 -9.63 -1.38 3.33
N GLY A 176 -10.28 -1.31 4.50
CA GLY A 176 -11.36 -0.38 4.79
C GLY A 176 -10.88 1.07 4.75
N ALA A 177 -9.84 1.39 5.54
CA ALA A 177 -9.26 2.73 5.62
C ALA A 177 -8.74 3.23 4.25
N ILE A 178 -8.03 2.38 3.51
CA ILE A 178 -7.54 2.75 2.17
C ILE A 178 -8.68 3.03 1.20
N ARG A 179 -9.76 2.25 1.24
CA ARG A 179 -10.94 2.53 0.41
C ARG A 179 -11.63 3.84 0.81
N GLN A 180 -11.66 4.17 2.09
CA GLN A 180 -12.15 5.46 2.57
C GLN A 180 -11.27 6.61 2.07
N PHE A 181 -9.94 6.50 2.17
CA PHE A 181 -9.02 7.52 1.66
C PHE A 181 -9.13 7.73 0.15
N TRP A 182 -9.47 6.67 -0.59
CA TRP A 182 -9.73 6.79 -2.01
C TRP A 182 -11.11 7.41 -2.31
N GLY A 183 -12.16 7.03 -1.58
CA GLY A 183 -13.54 7.36 -1.90
C GLY A 183 -14.13 8.54 -1.13
N ASP A 184 -13.67 8.81 0.10
CA ASP A 184 -14.24 9.82 0.98
C ASP A 184 -13.36 11.07 1.10
N VAL A 185 -12.11 11.04 0.58
CA VAL A 185 -11.25 12.22 0.47
C VAL A 185 -11.57 12.97 -0.81
N VAL A 186 -11.74 14.27 -0.70
CA VAL A 186 -11.99 15.18 -1.82
C VAL A 186 -10.65 15.61 -2.41
N TRP A 187 -10.10 14.79 -3.29
CA TRP A 187 -8.85 15.08 -4.01
C TRP A 187 -9.02 16.12 -5.12
N GLY A 188 -10.25 16.37 -5.58
CA GLY A 188 -10.52 17.30 -6.67
C GLY A 188 -9.82 16.92 -7.97
N ASP A 189 -9.21 17.92 -8.62
CA ASP A 189 -8.47 17.76 -9.86
C ASP A 189 -6.97 17.57 -9.62
N LEU A 190 -6.47 16.36 -9.69
CA LEU A 190 -5.04 16.04 -9.61
C LEU A 190 -4.49 15.54 -10.95
N ASP A 191 -3.30 16.01 -11.32
CA ASP A 191 -2.55 15.42 -12.44
C ASP A 191 -1.94 14.08 -12.01
N VAL A 192 -1.45 13.99 -10.76
CA VAL A 192 -0.81 12.78 -10.21
C VAL A 192 -1.15 12.62 -8.74
N LEU A 193 -1.57 11.41 -8.35
CA LEU A 193 -1.62 10.96 -6.96
C LEU A 193 -0.48 9.96 -6.73
N VAL A 194 0.45 10.28 -5.87
CA VAL A 194 1.54 9.39 -5.43
C VAL A 194 1.05 8.60 -4.22
N VAL A 195 1.13 7.28 -4.28
CA VAL A 195 0.71 6.39 -3.20
C VAL A 195 1.94 5.72 -2.59
N ASP A 196 2.26 6.06 -1.35
CA ASP A 196 3.33 5.43 -0.60
C ASP A 196 2.84 4.10 -0.01
N LEU A 197 3.25 2.96 -0.58
CA LEU A 197 2.79 1.63 -0.17
C LEU A 197 3.49 1.16 1.12
N PRO A 198 2.87 0.28 1.92
CA PRO A 198 3.55 -0.44 2.98
C PRO A 198 4.79 -1.18 2.45
N PRO A 199 5.87 -1.32 3.25
CA PRO A 199 7.08 -2.00 2.81
C PRO A 199 6.87 -3.50 2.60
N GLY A 200 7.63 -4.07 1.68
CA GLY A 200 7.63 -5.51 1.40
C GLY A 200 6.46 -5.97 0.52
N THR A 201 6.26 -7.28 0.50
CA THR A 201 5.24 -7.98 -0.29
C THR A 201 4.19 -8.64 0.61
N SER A 202 3.83 -7.96 1.69
CA SER A 202 2.85 -8.43 2.68
C SER A 202 1.41 -8.25 2.19
N ASP A 203 0.47 -8.84 2.92
CA ASP A 203 -0.97 -8.69 2.67
C ASP A 203 -1.42 -7.22 2.70
N ALA A 204 -0.73 -6.36 3.48
CA ALA A 204 -1.02 -4.93 3.52
C ALA A 204 -0.79 -4.27 2.15
N SER A 205 0.41 -4.46 1.56
CA SER A 205 0.74 -3.95 0.22
C SER A 205 -0.22 -4.49 -0.85
N LEU A 206 -0.53 -5.79 -0.80
CA LEU A 206 -1.49 -6.42 -1.71
C LEU A 206 -2.88 -5.80 -1.58
N THR A 207 -3.34 -5.59 -0.34
CA THR A 207 -4.65 -5.01 -0.06
C THR A 207 -4.77 -3.59 -0.60
N VAL A 208 -3.73 -2.76 -0.42
CA VAL A 208 -3.69 -1.39 -0.99
C VAL A 208 -3.77 -1.43 -2.51
N MET A 209 -2.93 -2.25 -3.15
CA MET A 209 -2.91 -2.41 -4.61
C MET A 209 -4.25 -2.91 -5.20
N GLN A 210 -5.02 -3.69 -4.42
CA GLN A 210 -6.36 -4.14 -4.82
C GLN A 210 -7.45 -3.09 -4.59
N SER A 211 -7.21 -2.12 -3.73
CA SER A 211 -8.21 -1.13 -3.30
C SER A 211 -8.19 0.14 -4.14
N ILE A 212 -7.06 0.45 -4.79
CA ILE A 212 -6.83 1.68 -5.56
C ILE A 212 -6.53 1.35 -7.03
N PRO A 213 -7.09 2.08 -8.00
CA PRO A 213 -6.84 1.87 -9.43
C PRO A 213 -5.46 2.42 -9.84
N LEU A 214 -4.40 1.65 -9.60
CA LEU A 214 -3.03 2.06 -9.91
C LEU A 214 -2.76 2.06 -11.42
N ASN A 215 -2.17 3.14 -11.93
CA ASN A 215 -1.69 3.24 -13.31
C ASN A 215 -0.25 2.74 -13.47
N GLY A 216 0.53 2.72 -12.38
CA GLY A 216 1.89 2.21 -12.43
C GLY A 216 2.55 2.15 -11.05
N VAL A 217 3.67 1.42 -11.00
CA VAL A 217 4.48 1.25 -9.80
C VAL A 217 5.91 1.71 -10.08
N VAL A 218 6.43 2.55 -9.20
CA VAL A 218 7.87 2.87 -9.11
C VAL A 218 8.48 1.98 -8.05
N LEU A 219 9.45 1.16 -8.44
CA LEU A 219 10.17 0.29 -7.51
C LEU A 219 11.34 1.04 -6.89
N VAL A 220 11.48 0.95 -5.56
CA VAL A 220 12.61 1.52 -4.81
C VAL A 220 13.44 0.41 -4.20
N THR A 221 14.75 0.49 -4.38
CA THR A 221 15.74 -0.43 -3.84
C THR A 221 16.93 0.32 -3.25
N SER A 222 17.89 -0.40 -2.68
CA SER A 222 19.19 0.12 -2.24
C SER A 222 20.32 -0.81 -2.73
N PRO A 223 21.61 -0.41 -2.73
CA PRO A 223 22.71 -1.20 -3.30
C PRO A 223 22.95 -2.56 -2.65
N GLN A 224 22.43 -2.79 -1.44
CA GLN A 224 22.63 -4.04 -0.71
C GLN A 224 22.08 -5.26 -1.47
N ASP A 225 22.85 -6.36 -1.56
CA ASP A 225 22.49 -7.59 -2.30
C ASP A 225 21.12 -8.16 -1.95
N LEU A 226 20.76 -8.17 -0.66
CA LEU A 226 19.44 -8.62 -0.21
C LEU A 226 18.31 -7.77 -0.79
N ALA A 227 18.54 -6.48 -1.05
CA ALA A 227 17.54 -5.61 -1.65
C ALA A 227 17.19 -6.04 -3.08
N GLY A 228 18.15 -6.52 -3.86
CA GLY A 228 17.93 -7.04 -5.21
C GLY A 228 17.01 -8.26 -5.26
N MET A 229 17.12 -9.18 -4.29
CA MET A 229 16.21 -10.33 -4.20
C MET A 229 14.78 -9.91 -3.86
N VAL A 230 14.61 -9.05 -2.87
CA VAL A 230 13.27 -8.67 -2.40
C VAL A 230 12.56 -7.71 -3.36
N VAL A 231 13.31 -6.87 -4.10
CA VAL A 231 12.70 -6.02 -5.14
C VAL A 231 12.16 -6.87 -6.30
N ARG A 232 12.80 -8.01 -6.62
CA ARG A 232 12.25 -8.95 -7.60
C ARG A 232 10.93 -9.58 -7.14
N LYS A 233 10.76 -9.82 -5.83
CA LYS A 233 9.47 -10.27 -5.28
C LYS A 233 8.40 -9.17 -5.41
N ALA A 234 8.76 -7.92 -5.13
CA ALA A 234 7.87 -6.77 -5.30
C ALA A 234 7.44 -6.61 -6.77
N ALA A 235 8.36 -6.73 -7.72
CA ALA A 235 8.06 -6.71 -9.14
C ALA A 235 7.09 -7.84 -9.56
N LYS A 236 7.31 -9.07 -9.08
CA LYS A 236 6.40 -10.20 -9.34
C LYS A 236 4.99 -9.92 -8.83
N MET A 237 4.87 -9.32 -7.65
CA MET A 237 3.58 -8.94 -7.09
C MET A 237 2.87 -7.90 -7.97
N ALA A 238 3.57 -6.85 -8.44
CA ALA A 238 3.01 -5.87 -9.35
C ALA A 238 2.52 -6.52 -10.65
N TRP A 239 3.29 -7.43 -11.25
CA TRP A 239 2.87 -8.17 -12.44
C TRP A 239 1.65 -9.08 -12.21
N GLN A 240 1.59 -9.78 -11.07
CA GLN A 240 0.42 -10.59 -10.70
C GLN A 240 -0.84 -9.72 -10.56
N MET A 241 -0.68 -8.49 -10.09
CA MET A 241 -1.75 -7.50 -10.00
C MET A 241 -2.05 -6.80 -11.33
N LYS A 242 -1.31 -7.15 -12.42
CA LYS A 242 -1.43 -6.53 -13.75
C LYS A 242 -1.17 -5.01 -13.73
N VAL A 243 -0.34 -4.54 -12.80
CA VAL A 243 0.09 -3.14 -12.71
C VAL A 243 1.45 -3.00 -13.40
N SER A 244 1.56 -2.05 -14.30
CA SER A 244 2.80 -1.77 -15.03
C SER A 244 3.88 -1.21 -14.10
N ILE A 245 5.12 -1.69 -14.25
CA ILE A 245 6.27 -1.12 -13.53
C ILE A 245 6.84 0.02 -14.37
N VAL A 246 6.75 1.25 -13.85
CA VAL A 246 7.26 2.46 -14.51
C VAL A 246 8.79 2.43 -14.59
N GLY A 247 9.44 1.94 -13.53
CA GLY A 247 10.88 1.73 -13.49
C GLY A 247 11.40 1.50 -12.07
N LEU A 248 12.73 1.42 -11.98
CA LEU A 248 13.48 1.20 -10.75
C LEU A 248 14.23 2.48 -10.34
N VAL A 249 14.19 2.82 -9.06
CA VAL A 249 15.01 3.84 -8.41
C VAL A 249 15.91 3.13 -7.40
N GLU A 250 17.22 3.35 -7.46
CA GLU A 250 18.13 2.92 -6.40
C GLU A 250 18.42 4.10 -5.48
N ASN A 251 17.90 4.04 -4.28
CA ASN A 251 18.14 5.03 -3.24
C ASN A 251 19.37 4.65 -2.40
N MET A 252 20.00 5.64 -1.75
CA MET A 252 21.23 5.46 -0.94
C MET A 252 22.36 4.83 -1.77
N SER A 253 22.42 5.16 -3.06
CA SER A 253 23.33 4.53 -4.02
C SER A 253 24.79 4.89 -3.73
N TYR A 254 25.04 6.09 -3.27
CA TYR A 254 26.34 6.64 -2.94
C TYR A 254 26.19 7.85 -2.01
N THR A 255 27.28 8.32 -1.45
CA THR A 255 27.36 9.65 -0.83
C THR A 255 28.48 10.47 -1.44
N ILE A 256 28.40 11.78 -1.33
CA ILE A 256 29.47 12.69 -1.78
C ILE A 256 30.26 13.13 -0.56
N CYS A 257 31.58 12.95 -0.59
CA CYS A 257 32.45 13.41 0.47
C CYS A 257 32.37 14.95 0.58
N PRO A 258 31.99 15.52 1.74
CA PRO A 258 31.85 16.97 1.88
C PRO A 258 33.22 17.72 1.83
N LYS A 259 34.33 17.01 1.93
CA LYS A 259 35.68 17.61 1.92
C LYS A 259 36.30 17.64 0.54
N CYS A 260 36.19 16.58 -0.25
CA CYS A 260 36.86 16.45 -1.55
C CYS A 260 35.93 16.23 -2.73
N GLY A 261 34.62 16.06 -2.50
CA GLY A 261 33.64 15.82 -3.57
C GLY A 261 33.68 14.39 -4.15
N GLU A 262 34.49 13.50 -3.61
CA GLU A 262 34.60 12.12 -4.09
C GLU A 262 33.31 11.36 -3.81
N ARG A 263 32.86 10.56 -4.78
CA ARG A 263 31.74 9.65 -4.66
C ARG A 263 32.16 8.40 -3.89
N ILE A 264 31.45 8.11 -2.80
CA ILE A 264 31.71 6.95 -1.92
C ILE A 264 30.52 6.01 -1.98
N GLU A 265 30.75 4.76 -2.32
CA GLU A 265 29.74 3.70 -2.35
C GLU A 265 29.66 3.03 -0.99
N VAL A 266 28.90 3.63 -0.06
CA VAL A 266 28.81 3.24 1.36
C VAL A 266 28.33 1.79 1.54
N PHE A 267 27.46 1.31 0.68
CA PHE A 267 26.88 -0.03 0.73
C PHE A 267 27.45 -0.97 -0.35
N GLY A 268 28.61 -0.63 -0.90
CA GLY A 268 29.24 -1.36 -1.99
C GLY A 268 28.76 -0.89 -3.37
N PRO A 269 29.26 -1.50 -4.45
CA PRO A 269 28.97 -1.07 -5.82
C PRO A 269 27.48 -1.24 -6.15
N SER A 270 26.96 -0.26 -6.89
CA SER A 270 25.57 -0.26 -7.32
C SER A 270 25.23 -1.50 -8.16
N GLN A 271 24.10 -2.11 -7.83
CA GLN A 271 23.47 -3.20 -8.58
C GLN A 271 22.25 -2.74 -9.41
N ALA A 272 22.00 -1.44 -9.47
CA ALA A 272 20.80 -0.87 -10.08
C ALA A 272 20.60 -1.27 -11.54
N VAL A 273 21.64 -1.12 -12.36
CA VAL A 273 21.58 -1.47 -13.79
C VAL A 273 21.36 -2.95 -13.99
N HIS A 274 22.06 -3.79 -13.23
CA HIS A 274 21.90 -5.24 -13.29
C HIS A 274 20.47 -5.65 -12.90
N THR A 275 19.97 -5.11 -11.80
CA THR A 275 18.62 -5.40 -11.30
C THR A 275 17.54 -4.91 -12.27
N ALA A 276 17.66 -3.72 -12.83
CA ALA A 276 16.75 -3.16 -13.82
C ALA A 276 16.69 -4.04 -15.08
N ASN A 277 17.84 -4.47 -15.58
CA ASN A 277 17.94 -5.39 -16.74
C ASN A 277 17.30 -6.76 -16.46
N LEU A 278 17.53 -7.34 -15.28
CA LEU A 278 16.91 -8.61 -14.89
C LEU A 278 15.39 -8.53 -14.81
N LEU A 279 14.86 -7.36 -14.44
CA LEU A 279 13.42 -7.11 -14.37
C LEU A 279 12.83 -6.67 -15.72
N GLY A 280 13.65 -6.35 -16.70
CA GLY A 280 13.19 -5.78 -17.97
C GLY A 280 12.53 -4.39 -17.80
N VAL A 281 12.94 -3.63 -16.77
CA VAL A 281 12.41 -2.29 -16.48
C VAL A 281 13.49 -1.24 -16.58
N PRO A 282 13.17 0.03 -16.88
CA PRO A 282 14.18 1.09 -16.93
C PRO A 282 14.71 1.45 -15.54
N LEU A 283 15.98 1.79 -15.47
CA LEU A 283 16.55 2.51 -14.34
C LEU A 283 16.18 4.00 -14.45
N LEU A 284 15.35 4.48 -13.55
CA LEU A 284 14.90 5.88 -13.50
C LEU A 284 16.01 6.79 -12.98
N GLY A 285 16.70 6.35 -11.93
CA GLY A 285 17.81 7.10 -11.35
C GLY A 285 18.42 6.42 -10.14
N GLN A 286 19.53 7.02 -9.69
CA GLN A 286 20.26 6.69 -8.48
C GLN A 286 20.28 7.92 -7.58
N ILE A 287 19.85 7.75 -6.33
CA ILE A 287 19.73 8.83 -5.37
C ILE A 287 20.86 8.69 -4.33
N PRO A 288 21.57 9.75 -4.00
CA PRO A 288 22.62 9.71 -2.98
C PRO A 288 22.03 9.50 -1.57
N LEU A 289 22.85 8.95 -0.69
CA LEU A 289 22.65 9.04 0.75
C LEU A 289 23.10 10.46 1.17
N ASP A 290 22.13 11.31 1.45
CA ASP A 290 22.36 12.69 1.81
C ASP A 290 21.85 12.98 3.23
N PRO A 291 22.73 13.31 4.20
CA PRO A 291 22.32 13.67 5.56
C PRO A 291 21.42 14.91 5.61
N ASP A 292 21.52 15.83 4.65
CA ASP A 292 20.67 17.02 4.61
C ASP A 292 19.22 16.68 4.27
N LEU A 293 18.99 15.73 3.35
CA LEU A 293 17.65 15.21 3.10
C LEU A 293 17.04 14.59 4.37
N ALA A 294 17.81 13.76 5.08
CA ALA A 294 17.33 13.15 6.31
C ALA A 294 16.96 14.22 7.35
N ARG A 295 17.82 15.22 7.55
CA ARG A 295 17.59 16.32 8.48
C ARG A 295 16.32 17.11 8.13
N GLN A 296 16.08 17.40 6.86
CA GLN A 296 14.89 18.14 6.41
C GLN A 296 13.62 17.29 6.52
N CYS A 297 13.70 15.98 6.25
CA CYS A 297 12.60 15.06 6.53
C CYS A 297 12.18 15.06 8.01
N ASP A 298 13.19 15.01 8.93
CA ASP A 298 12.93 15.04 10.37
C ASP A 298 12.37 16.37 10.85
N ALA A 299 12.80 17.47 10.23
CA ALA A 299 12.32 18.83 10.52
C ALA A 299 10.93 19.13 9.93
N GLY A 300 10.41 18.31 9.02
CA GLY A 300 9.16 18.60 8.30
C GLY A 300 9.33 19.63 7.18
N GLU A 301 10.54 19.74 6.63
CA GLU A 301 10.94 20.77 5.67
C GLU A 301 11.41 20.17 4.33
N ILE A 302 10.89 18.99 3.97
CA ILE A 302 11.33 18.26 2.77
C ILE A 302 11.16 19.06 1.47
N GLU A 303 10.21 19.99 1.42
CA GLU A 303 9.98 20.87 0.27
C GLU A 303 11.10 21.91 0.06
N ASP A 304 11.86 22.20 1.13
CA ASP A 304 12.98 23.15 1.09
C ASP A 304 14.29 22.46 0.68
N TYR A 305 14.29 21.12 0.54
CA TYR A 305 15.45 20.36 0.08
C TYR A 305 15.67 20.57 -1.41
N THR A 306 16.83 21.15 -1.75
CA THR A 306 17.25 21.43 -3.13
C THR A 306 18.17 20.36 -3.66
N THR A 307 17.83 19.78 -4.81
CA THR A 307 18.63 18.75 -5.47
C THR A 307 18.24 18.61 -6.94
N ASP A 308 19.25 18.35 -7.78
CA ASP A 308 19.05 18.12 -9.22
C ASP A 308 18.73 16.65 -9.55
N VAL A 309 18.72 15.78 -8.54
CA VAL A 309 18.63 14.32 -8.74
C VAL A 309 17.20 13.88 -9.08
N PHE A 310 16.19 14.51 -8.48
CA PHE A 310 14.81 14.07 -8.61
C PHE A 310 14.11 14.60 -9.86
N GLU A 311 14.52 15.75 -10.39
CA GLU A 311 13.94 16.33 -11.61
C GLU A 311 14.02 15.36 -12.82
N PRO A 312 15.20 14.78 -13.17
CA PRO A 312 15.27 13.81 -14.25
C PRO A 312 14.45 12.53 -14.00
N ILE A 313 14.33 12.11 -12.73
CA ILE A 313 13.50 10.96 -12.36
C ILE A 313 12.03 11.27 -12.59
N ALA A 314 11.55 12.42 -12.11
CA ALA A 314 10.18 12.87 -12.29
C ALA A 314 9.83 13.05 -13.77
N GLN A 315 10.75 13.62 -14.58
CA GLN A 315 10.57 13.76 -16.03
C GLN A 315 10.42 12.41 -16.72
N LYS A 316 11.31 11.44 -16.44
CA LYS A 316 11.21 10.09 -16.98
C LYS A 316 9.90 9.40 -16.59
N ILE A 317 9.39 9.65 -15.41
CA ILE A 317 8.11 9.13 -14.94
C ILE A 317 6.96 9.80 -15.68
N ALA A 318 7.00 11.11 -15.85
CA ALA A 318 6.00 11.88 -16.59
C ALA A 318 5.90 11.41 -18.05
N ASP A 319 7.04 11.25 -18.73
CA ASP A 319 7.09 10.83 -20.14
C ASP A 319 6.58 9.42 -20.38
N ARG A 320 6.84 8.48 -19.45
CA ARG A 320 6.43 7.07 -19.56
C ARG A 320 4.99 6.80 -19.22
N ALA A 321 4.43 7.68 -18.58
CA ALA A 321 3.11 7.56 -18.07
C ALA A 321 2.02 7.72 -19.14
N SER A 322 2.36 7.97 -20.38
CA SER A 322 1.46 7.88 -21.53
C SER A 322 1.23 6.43 -22.01
N VAL A 323 1.92 5.44 -21.44
CA VAL A 323 1.70 4.02 -21.78
C VAL A 323 0.43 3.53 -21.12
N ARG A 324 -0.58 3.18 -21.94
CA ARG A 324 -1.86 2.65 -21.48
C ARG A 324 -1.66 1.39 -20.62
N PRO A 325 -2.48 1.18 -19.56
CA PRO A 325 -2.45 -0.05 -18.79
C PRO A 325 -2.71 -1.25 -19.71
N GLY A 326 -1.84 -2.24 -19.68
CA GLY A 326 -2.08 -3.52 -20.34
C GLY A 326 -1.21 -3.87 -21.54
N THR A 327 -0.20 -3.09 -21.90
CA THR A 327 0.76 -3.51 -22.95
C THR A 327 2.03 -4.04 -22.25
N PRO A 328 2.29 -5.36 -22.26
CA PRO A 328 3.59 -5.88 -21.87
C PRO A 328 4.62 -5.34 -22.85
N ILE A 329 5.61 -4.63 -22.35
CA ILE A 329 6.80 -4.31 -23.14
C ILE A 329 7.72 -5.52 -23.00
N PHE A 330 7.66 -6.43 -23.98
CA PHE A 330 8.67 -7.44 -24.21
C PHE A 330 9.70 -6.88 -25.18
#